data_14c75fac93e621fd5529dd0a832407a5
#
_entry.id   14c75fac93e621fd5529dd0a832407a5
#
_cell.length_a   1.000
_cell.length_b   1.000
_cell.length_c   1.000
_cell.angle_alpha   90.00
_cell.angle_beta   90.00
_cell.angle_gamma   90.00
#
_symmetry.space_group_name_H-M   'P 1'
#
loop_
_entity.id
_entity.type
_entity.pdbx_description
1 polymer ?
#
loop_
_entity_poly.entity_id
_entity_poly.type
_entity_poly.pdbx_seq_one_letter_code
_entity_poly.pdbx_strand_id
1 'polypeptide(L)'
;MNVIFSFIDKIVKRYNNKKIIIYSTINKFLSIYNYFRVLGLESCIIGFVNEDTSYKKTHLESVEVLSIYDLLYYKDNACIILASNNNNQACYNIGRVCRMTTFIWSFDTAQKADIIDPLLGYSRSGDLEGYVVHKYCDESKEFLKIMITGGSTTDDTFSNQKSWPSFLSEILKKRNISHAIYNGGIVGYNSSQELLKTIRDVNILKPHIVISYSGINDFYRGTNDFIHPYIPLHISKNIIPIIEKNIATVEEKNTNSNMCSPTKIGYGLESCNSGGLIWYNNMTRMRAISVNEKASFYGILQATVFSDGYLLDPILDKYIRLQHSQEALNIIKENIKISQKLIVNQKDIYSLENIFRYKKDIFYDHCHCSENGNYMIAKGVFKLLTNNEHFRNFSTIS
;
A
#
# COMPACT_ATOMS: atom_id res chain seq x y z
N MET A 1 -3.49 -21.52 9.13
CA MET A 1 -4.83 -22.12 9.41
C MET A 1 -5.41 -21.65 10.74
N ASN A 2 -4.66 -21.61 11.84
CA ASN A 2 -5.17 -21.23 13.18
C ASN A 2 -5.71 -19.79 13.34
N VAL A 3 -5.27 -18.82 12.55
CA VAL A 3 -5.72 -17.42 12.66
C VAL A 3 -7.14 -17.22 12.11
N ILE A 4 -7.49 -17.93 11.06
CA ILE A 4 -8.84 -17.92 10.47
C ILE A 4 -9.86 -18.50 11.47
N PHE A 5 -9.51 -19.58 12.15
CA PHE A 5 -10.35 -20.25 13.12
C PHE A 5 -10.68 -19.36 14.32
N SER A 6 -9.70 -18.68 14.91
CA SER A 6 -9.93 -17.79 16.06
C SER A 6 -10.79 -16.57 15.72
N PHE A 7 -10.77 -16.15 14.46
CA PHE A 7 -11.51 -15.02 13.96
C PHE A 7 -13.01 -15.34 13.75
N ILE A 8 -13.30 -16.47 13.12
CA ILE A 8 -14.70 -16.89 12.91
C ILE A 8 -15.37 -17.23 14.23
N ASP A 9 -14.66 -17.87 15.15
CA ASP A 9 -15.14 -18.10 16.53
C ASP A 9 -15.52 -16.80 17.25
N LYS A 10 -14.75 -15.74 17.07
CA LYS A 10 -15.06 -14.40 17.63
C LYS A 10 -16.30 -13.80 16.98
N ILE A 11 -16.44 -13.93 15.65
CA ILE A 11 -17.61 -13.44 14.92
C ILE A 11 -18.87 -14.20 15.40
N VAL A 12 -18.82 -15.51 15.42
CA VAL A 12 -19.95 -16.36 15.82
C VAL A 12 -20.35 -16.06 17.27
N LYS A 13 -19.40 -15.96 18.20
CA LYS A 13 -19.69 -15.65 19.61
C LYS A 13 -20.27 -14.25 19.81
N ARG A 14 -19.85 -13.27 19.02
CA ARG A 14 -20.29 -11.87 19.14
C ARG A 14 -21.62 -11.60 18.43
N TYR A 15 -21.91 -12.37 17.38
CA TYR A 15 -23.07 -12.15 16.53
C TYR A 15 -24.03 -13.36 16.52
N ASN A 16 -24.12 -14.06 17.65
CA ASN A 16 -25.04 -15.19 17.82
C ASN A 16 -26.43 -14.78 17.32
N ASN A 17 -26.94 -15.50 16.30
CA ASN A 17 -28.22 -15.26 15.60
C ASN A 17 -28.23 -14.11 14.53
N LYS A 18 -27.13 -13.53 14.12
CA LYS A 18 -27.12 -12.59 12.98
C LYS A 18 -26.87 -13.29 11.66
N LYS A 19 -27.57 -12.81 10.65
CA LYS A 19 -27.36 -13.21 9.24
C LYS A 19 -26.00 -12.71 8.76
N ILE A 20 -25.28 -13.56 8.03
CA ILE A 20 -23.92 -13.26 7.52
C ILE A 20 -23.99 -13.18 6.01
N ILE A 21 -23.39 -12.14 5.46
CA ILE A 21 -23.13 -12.00 4.02
C ILE A 21 -21.61 -11.99 3.83
N ILE A 22 -21.11 -12.77 2.87
CA ILE A 22 -19.70 -12.83 2.55
C ILE A 22 -19.45 -12.06 1.25
N TYR A 23 -18.60 -11.03 1.30
CA TYR A 23 -18.09 -10.32 0.12
C TYR A 23 -16.68 -10.82 -0.18
N SER A 24 -16.50 -11.54 -1.30
CA SER A 24 -15.20 -12.15 -1.62
C SER A 24 -15.13 -12.63 -3.08
N THR A 25 -13.97 -13.18 -3.47
CA THR A 25 -13.87 -14.06 -4.63
C THR A 25 -14.46 -15.43 -4.33
N ILE A 26 -14.83 -16.19 -5.37
CA ILE A 26 -15.45 -17.53 -5.24
C ILE A 26 -14.59 -18.47 -4.38
N ASN A 27 -13.28 -18.52 -4.64
CA ASN A 27 -12.38 -19.44 -3.92
C ASN A 27 -12.31 -19.14 -2.42
N LYS A 28 -12.27 -17.86 -2.06
CA LYS A 28 -12.28 -17.43 -0.65
C LYS A 28 -13.64 -17.71 0.00
N PHE A 29 -14.73 -17.44 -0.72
CA PHE A 29 -16.07 -17.79 -0.25
C PHE A 29 -16.17 -19.28 0.08
N LEU A 30 -15.79 -20.18 -0.83
CA LEU A 30 -15.83 -21.61 -0.62
C LEU A 30 -15.01 -22.07 0.58
N SER A 31 -13.85 -21.46 0.79
CA SER A 31 -13.01 -21.75 1.96
C SER A 31 -13.69 -21.34 3.27
N ILE A 32 -14.31 -20.16 3.32
CA ILE A 32 -15.05 -19.66 4.48
C ILE A 32 -16.32 -20.48 4.69
N TYR A 33 -17.09 -20.72 3.64
CA TYR A 33 -18.33 -21.51 3.68
C TYR A 33 -18.09 -22.93 4.22
N ASN A 34 -17.07 -23.62 3.70
CA ASN A 34 -16.69 -24.96 4.18
C ASN A 34 -16.32 -24.96 5.66
N TYR A 35 -15.70 -23.88 6.13
CA TYR A 35 -15.39 -23.75 7.55
C TYR A 35 -16.66 -23.60 8.40
N PHE A 36 -17.60 -22.73 8.00
CA PHE A 36 -18.90 -22.62 8.68
C PHE A 36 -19.67 -23.95 8.66
N ARG A 37 -19.60 -24.69 7.56
CA ARG A 37 -20.22 -26.02 7.44
C ARG A 37 -19.63 -27.04 8.42
N VAL A 38 -18.31 -27.06 8.61
CA VAL A 38 -17.64 -27.91 9.60
C VAL A 38 -18.11 -27.61 11.03
N LEU A 39 -18.45 -26.33 11.30
CA LEU A 39 -18.99 -25.91 12.59
C LEU A 39 -20.53 -26.09 12.70
N GLY A 40 -21.22 -26.54 11.65
CA GLY A 40 -22.69 -26.62 11.61
C GLY A 40 -23.36 -25.24 11.61
N LEU A 41 -22.73 -24.23 11.10
CA LEU A 41 -23.14 -22.81 11.13
C LEU A 41 -23.40 -22.24 9.74
N GLU A 42 -23.39 -23.06 8.69
CA GLU A 42 -23.58 -22.64 7.30
C GLU A 42 -24.93 -21.92 7.08
N SER A 43 -25.98 -22.30 7.84
CA SER A 43 -27.27 -21.63 7.79
C SER A 43 -27.28 -20.18 8.20
N CYS A 44 -26.21 -19.71 8.89
CA CYS A 44 -26.04 -18.33 9.21
C CYS A 44 -25.63 -17.47 7.97
N ILE A 45 -25.10 -18.13 6.93
CA ILE A 45 -24.66 -17.43 5.70
C ILE A 45 -25.89 -17.33 4.78
N ILE A 46 -26.37 -16.10 4.63
CA ILE A 46 -27.59 -15.81 3.85
C ILE A 46 -27.30 -15.27 2.46
N GLY A 47 -26.07 -14.85 2.18
CA GLY A 47 -25.72 -14.27 0.90
C GLY A 47 -24.23 -14.26 0.65
N PHE A 48 -23.90 -14.24 -0.64
CA PHE A 48 -22.54 -14.10 -1.16
C PHE A 48 -22.52 -12.98 -2.20
N VAL A 49 -21.70 -11.97 -2.00
CA VAL A 49 -21.43 -10.96 -3.00
C VAL A 49 -20.09 -11.27 -3.66
N ASN A 50 -20.14 -11.61 -4.95
CA ASN A 50 -18.93 -11.91 -5.70
C ASN A 50 -18.22 -10.63 -6.14
N GLU A 51 -16.92 -10.56 -5.87
CA GLU A 51 -16.04 -9.47 -6.31
C GLU A 51 -15.88 -9.43 -7.84
N ASP A 52 -15.97 -10.60 -8.49
CA ASP A 52 -15.97 -10.71 -9.94
C ASP A 52 -17.41 -10.59 -10.49
N THR A 53 -17.70 -9.43 -11.08
CA THR A 53 -19.02 -9.10 -11.65
C THR A 53 -19.38 -9.93 -12.89
N SER A 54 -18.45 -10.69 -13.47
CA SER A 54 -18.70 -11.58 -14.61
C SER A 54 -19.44 -12.86 -14.23
N TYR A 55 -19.52 -13.19 -12.94
CA TYR A 55 -20.17 -14.39 -12.44
C TYR A 55 -21.69 -14.27 -12.47
N LYS A 56 -22.34 -15.15 -13.24
CA LYS A 56 -23.80 -15.07 -13.54
C LYS A 56 -24.69 -16.09 -12.83
N LYS A 57 -24.15 -16.92 -11.94
CA LYS A 57 -24.97 -17.89 -11.21
C LYS A 57 -25.74 -17.17 -10.10
N THR A 58 -26.98 -17.62 -9.86
CA THR A 58 -27.85 -17.11 -8.80
C THR A 58 -27.56 -17.71 -7.44
N HIS A 59 -26.92 -18.86 -7.40
CA HIS A 59 -26.55 -19.56 -6.16
C HIS A 59 -25.15 -20.16 -6.28
N LEU A 60 -24.45 -20.19 -5.17
CA LEU A 60 -23.19 -20.90 -4.99
C LEU A 60 -23.31 -21.75 -3.71
N GLU A 61 -23.11 -23.07 -3.83
CA GLU A 61 -23.53 -24.02 -2.82
C GLU A 61 -25.07 -23.86 -2.53
N SER A 62 -25.46 -23.60 -1.31
CA SER A 62 -26.84 -23.29 -0.93
C SER A 62 -27.10 -21.80 -0.70
N VAL A 63 -26.12 -20.95 -1.02
CA VAL A 63 -26.11 -19.51 -0.69
C VAL A 63 -26.48 -18.72 -1.93
N GLU A 64 -27.38 -17.74 -1.77
CA GLU A 64 -27.78 -16.82 -2.83
C GLU A 64 -26.61 -15.91 -3.21
N VAL A 65 -26.37 -15.73 -4.52
CA VAL A 65 -25.39 -14.78 -5.04
C VAL A 65 -26.07 -13.42 -5.21
N LEU A 66 -25.69 -12.50 -4.36
CA LEU A 66 -26.22 -11.15 -4.27
C LEU A 66 -25.41 -10.17 -5.15
N SER A 67 -26.07 -9.18 -5.69
CA SER A 67 -25.40 -8.00 -6.19
C SER A 67 -24.98 -7.10 -5.02
N ILE A 68 -24.03 -6.21 -5.26
CA ILE A 68 -23.64 -5.22 -4.23
C ILE A 68 -24.82 -4.32 -3.82
N TYR A 69 -25.78 -4.09 -4.72
CA TYR A 69 -26.97 -3.26 -4.46
C TYR A 69 -27.98 -3.97 -3.56
N ASP A 70 -28.01 -5.31 -3.54
CA ASP A 70 -28.90 -6.08 -2.68
C ASP A 70 -28.53 -5.94 -1.21
N LEU A 71 -27.30 -5.53 -0.90
CA LEU A 71 -26.87 -5.20 0.45
C LEU A 71 -27.72 -4.10 1.12
N LEU A 72 -28.40 -3.26 0.33
CA LEU A 72 -29.35 -2.26 0.86
C LEU A 72 -30.48 -2.88 1.68
N TYR A 73 -30.94 -4.07 1.30
CA TYR A 73 -32.02 -4.78 1.98
C TYR A 73 -31.57 -5.39 3.32
N TYR A 74 -30.26 -5.60 3.49
CA TYR A 74 -29.70 -6.30 4.64
C TYR A 74 -28.97 -5.39 5.62
N LYS A 75 -28.89 -4.09 5.36
CA LYS A 75 -28.04 -3.11 6.05
C LYS A 75 -28.12 -3.13 7.58
N ASP A 76 -29.30 -3.39 8.15
CA ASP A 76 -29.52 -3.33 9.60
C ASP A 76 -29.52 -4.73 10.26
N ASN A 77 -29.61 -5.80 9.46
CA ASN A 77 -29.87 -7.16 9.94
C ASN A 77 -28.78 -8.18 9.61
N ALA A 78 -27.75 -7.81 8.89
CA ALA A 78 -26.67 -8.72 8.52
C ALA A 78 -25.30 -8.17 8.92
N CYS A 79 -24.37 -9.10 9.13
CA CYS A 79 -22.95 -8.82 9.26
C CYS A 79 -22.25 -9.13 7.93
N ILE A 80 -21.40 -8.25 7.43
CA ILE A 80 -20.62 -8.51 6.22
C ILE A 80 -19.24 -8.99 6.61
N ILE A 81 -18.88 -10.20 6.16
CA ILE A 81 -17.50 -10.69 6.18
C ILE A 81 -16.85 -10.31 4.87
N LEU A 82 -15.83 -9.47 4.96
CA LEU A 82 -15.07 -9.01 3.82
C LEU A 82 -13.80 -9.85 3.67
N ALA A 83 -13.73 -10.62 2.59
CA ALA A 83 -12.57 -11.42 2.21
C ALA A 83 -12.16 -11.10 0.76
N SER A 84 -12.11 -9.81 0.46
CA SER A 84 -11.69 -9.28 -0.83
C SER A 84 -10.18 -9.43 -1.05
N ASN A 85 -9.76 -9.34 -2.29
CA ASN A 85 -8.34 -9.15 -2.61
C ASN A 85 -7.91 -7.68 -2.38
N ASN A 86 -8.87 -6.75 -2.38
CA ASN A 86 -8.67 -5.35 -2.01
C ASN A 86 -9.79 -4.91 -1.05
N ASN A 87 -9.56 -5.12 0.23
CA ASN A 87 -10.55 -4.83 1.27
C ASN A 87 -10.93 -3.35 1.32
N ASN A 88 -10.01 -2.43 1.07
CA ASN A 88 -10.28 -1.00 1.07
C ASN A 88 -11.21 -0.61 -0.07
N GLN A 89 -10.96 -1.09 -1.28
CA GLN A 89 -11.84 -0.85 -2.43
C GLN A 89 -13.23 -1.47 -2.19
N ALA A 90 -13.28 -2.67 -1.64
CA ALA A 90 -14.54 -3.34 -1.34
C ALA A 90 -15.33 -2.60 -0.25
N CYS A 91 -14.67 -2.13 0.82
CA CYS A 91 -15.30 -1.28 1.84
C CYS A 91 -15.86 0.01 1.24
N TYR A 92 -15.12 0.66 0.36
CA TYR A 92 -15.57 1.87 -0.33
C TYR A 92 -16.80 1.59 -1.20
N ASN A 93 -16.78 0.53 -2.00
CA ASN A 93 -17.89 0.14 -2.85
C ASN A 93 -19.15 -0.18 -2.03
N ILE A 94 -19.00 -0.94 -0.93
CA ILE A 94 -20.10 -1.24 -0.01
C ILE A 94 -20.61 0.06 0.63
N GLY A 95 -19.74 0.95 1.08
CA GLY A 95 -20.11 2.22 1.70
C GLY A 95 -20.88 3.14 0.74
N ARG A 96 -20.50 3.19 -0.53
CA ARG A 96 -21.22 3.96 -1.57
C ARG A 96 -22.65 3.48 -1.77
N VAL A 97 -22.86 2.17 -1.73
CA VAL A 97 -24.19 1.56 -1.97
C VAL A 97 -25.04 1.62 -0.71
N CYS A 98 -24.48 1.21 0.42
CA CYS A 98 -25.29 0.91 1.61
C CYS A 98 -25.38 2.05 2.61
N ARG A 99 -24.55 3.11 2.50
CA ARG A 99 -24.41 4.20 3.51
C ARG A 99 -24.25 3.64 4.93
N MET A 100 -23.55 2.52 5.07
CA MET A 100 -23.66 1.65 6.25
C MET A 100 -22.85 2.12 7.45
N THR A 101 -23.46 1.92 8.63
CA THR A 101 -22.81 1.78 9.94
C THR A 101 -22.48 0.32 10.26
N THR A 102 -22.64 -0.61 9.34
CA THR A 102 -22.55 -2.05 9.58
C THR A 102 -21.10 -2.49 9.72
N PHE A 103 -20.85 -3.40 10.66
CA PHE A 103 -19.53 -3.94 10.93
C PHE A 103 -19.04 -4.77 9.74
N ILE A 104 -17.99 -4.29 9.12
CA ILE A 104 -17.26 -5.00 8.08
C ILE A 104 -16.06 -5.64 8.77
N TRP A 105 -16.02 -6.97 8.76
CA TRP A 105 -14.85 -7.71 9.20
C TRP A 105 -13.98 -8.00 7.98
N SER A 106 -12.77 -7.45 8.00
CA SER A 106 -11.80 -7.67 6.94
C SER A 106 -10.93 -8.89 7.28
N PHE A 107 -10.95 -9.89 6.42
CA PHE A 107 -9.83 -10.81 6.31
C PHE A 107 -8.73 -10.05 5.59
N ASP A 108 -7.79 -9.53 6.36
CA ASP A 108 -6.57 -9.01 5.78
C ASP A 108 -5.78 -10.19 5.20
N THR A 109 -6.04 -10.46 3.94
CA THR A 109 -5.09 -11.15 3.09
C THR A 109 -4.09 -10.09 2.65
N ALA A 110 -3.45 -9.40 3.61
CA ALA A 110 -2.28 -8.63 3.32
C ALA A 110 -1.43 -9.50 2.41
N GLN A 111 -1.19 -9.05 1.21
CA GLN A 111 -0.34 -9.77 0.29
C GLN A 111 0.97 -9.90 1.02
N LYS A 112 1.29 -11.13 1.32
CA LYS A 112 2.37 -11.47 2.22
C LYS A 112 3.64 -11.01 1.54
N ALA A 113 4.35 -10.10 2.16
CA ALA A 113 5.77 -10.14 2.07
C ALA A 113 6.12 -11.60 2.36
N ASP A 114 6.58 -12.32 1.37
CA ASP A 114 6.83 -13.76 1.45
C ASP A 114 8.30 -14.06 1.74
N ILE A 115 9.12 -13.02 1.82
CA ILE A 115 10.56 -13.09 2.10
C ILE A 115 10.86 -12.26 3.35
N ILE A 116 11.60 -12.81 4.30
CA ILE A 116 12.25 -12.05 5.36
C ILE A 116 13.53 -11.45 4.78
N ASP A 117 13.60 -10.12 4.76
CA ASP A 117 14.78 -9.40 4.31
C ASP A 117 15.52 -8.83 5.53
N PRO A 118 16.78 -9.22 5.78
CA PRO A 118 17.50 -8.81 6.98
C PRO A 118 17.79 -7.30 7.04
N LEU A 119 17.81 -6.59 5.90
CA LEU A 119 18.03 -5.15 5.84
C LEU A 119 16.72 -4.37 5.84
N LEU A 120 15.72 -4.84 5.08
CA LEU A 120 14.48 -4.13 4.85
C LEU A 120 13.35 -4.61 5.77
N GLY A 121 13.59 -5.67 6.56
CA GLY A 121 12.63 -6.33 7.43
C GLY A 121 11.79 -7.37 6.69
N TYR A 122 11.28 -7.06 5.53
CA TYR A 122 10.57 -7.97 4.64
C TYR A 122 10.69 -7.54 3.19
N SER A 123 10.51 -8.48 2.28
CA SER A 123 10.50 -8.29 0.83
C SER A 123 9.47 -9.23 0.21
N ARG A 124 9.50 -9.40 -1.11
CA ARG A 124 8.67 -10.36 -1.82
C ARG A 124 9.47 -11.15 -2.85
N SER A 125 8.98 -12.33 -3.21
CA SER A 125 9.36 -13.00 -4.45
C SER A 125 8.81 -12.25 -5.66
N GLY A 126 9.48 -12.35 -6.78
CA GLY A 126 9.13 -11.68 -8.03
C GLY A 126 10.01 -12.19 -9.16
N ASP A 127 10.00 -11.50 -10.30
CA ASP A 127 10.87 -11.83 -11.46
C ASP A 127 12.35 -11.68 -11.10
N LEU A 128 12.63 -10.75 -10.21
CA LEU A 128 13.88 -10.58 -9.49
C LEU A 128 13.52 -10.35 -8.02
N GLU A 129 14.27 -10.90 -7.09
CA GLU A 129 13.97 -10.78 -5.65
C GLU A 129 13.72 -9.33 -5.23
N GLY A 130 12.54 -9.09 -4.69
CA GLY A 130 12.06 -7.77 -4.30
C GLY A 130 11.61 -6.85 -5.43
N TYR A 131 11.49 -7.38 -6.66
CA TYR A 131 11.05 -6.62 -7.85
C TYR A 131 10.06 -7.39 -8.71
N VAL A 132 9.06 -6.67 -9.22
CA VAL A 132 8.28 -7.08 -10.39
C VAL A 132 8.85 -6.35 -11.61
N VAL A 133 9.14 -7.08 -12.69
CA VAL A 133 9.83 -6.52 -13.86
C VAL A 133 8.86 -6.37 -15.04
N HIS A 134 8.63 -5.13 -15.48
CA HIS A 134 7.90 -4.83 -16.71
C HIS A 134 8.89 -4.59 -17.85
N LYS A 135 8.89 -5.48 -18.83
CA LYS A 135 9.92 -5.51 -19.86
C LYS A 135 9.31 -5.38 -21.27
N TYR A 136 9.89 -4.47 -22.05
CA TYR A 136 9.66 -4.34 -23.48
C TYR A 136 10.99 -3.98 -24.14
N CYS A 137 11.83 -4.96 -24.38
CA CYS A 137 13.14 -4.76 -24.98
C CYS A 137 13.59 -6.02 -25.71
N ASP A 138 14.48 -5.81 -26.70
CA ASP A 138 15.36 -6.81 -27.27
C ASP A 138 16.66 -6.79 -26.46
N GLU A 139 16.98 -7.85 -25.75
CA GLU A 139 18.16 -7.92 -24.87
C GLU A 139 19.49 -7.84 -25.61
N SER A 140 19.48 -8.04 -26.93
CA SER A 140 20.65 -7.84 -27.79
C SER A 140 20.99 -6.36 -28.02
N LYS A 141 20.09 -5.45 -27.65
CA LYS A 141 20.22 -4.00 -27.81
C LYS A 141 20.19 -3.28 -26.48
N GLU A 142 20.73 -2.07 -26.48
CA GLU A 142 20.62 -1.20 -25.32
C GLU A 142 19.17 -0.77 -25.10
N PHE A 143 18.73 -0.75 -23.84
CA PHE A 143 17.39 -0.38 -23.43
C PHE A 143 17.37 0.45 -22.15
N LEU A 144 16.34 1.26 -22.00
CA LEU A 144 16.15 2.12 -20.85
C LEU A 144 15.85 1.29 -19.59
N LYS A 145 16.69 1.40 -18.56
CA LYS A 145 16.49 0.76 -17.25
C LYS A 145 15.94 1.76 -16.26
N ILE A 146 14.79 1.48 -15.68
CA ILE A 146 14.15 2.32 -14.66
C ILE A 146 13.98 1.49 -13.39
N MET A 147 14.59 1.93 -12.29
CA MET A 147 14.34 1.39 -10.95
C MET A 147 13.27 2.25 -10.28
N ILE A 148 12.26 1.59 -9.74
CA ILE A 148 11.17 2.27 -9.01
C ILE A 148 11.14 1.75 -7.58
N THR A 149 11.01 2.66 -6.61
CA THR A 149 10.75 2.38 -5.19
C THR A 149 9.47 3.05 -4.73
N GLY A 150 8.87 2.54 -3.65
CA GLY A 150 7.64 3.09 -3.08
C GLY A 150 6.97 2.13 -2.11
N GLY A 151 5.84 2.57 -1.57
CA GLY A 151 4.97 1.77 -0.72
C GLY A 151 3.88 1.02 -1.51
N SER A 152 2.76 0.74 -0.83
CA SER A 152 1.58 0.07 -1.41
C SER A 152 0.99 0.76 -2.63
N THR A 153 1.13 2.08 -2.75
CA THR A 153 0.66 2.86 -3.91
C THR A 153 1.48 2.62 -5.17
N THR A 154 2.66 1.99 -5.04
CA THR A 154 3.56 1.63 -6.14
C THR A 154 3.58 0.12 -6.38
N ASP A 155 3.17 -0.66 -5.37
CA ASP A 155 3.20 -2.11 -5.36
C ASP A 155 2.26 -2.71 -6.42
N ASP A 156 2.79 -3.53 -7.35
CA ASP A 156 2.01 -4.23 -8.38
C ASP A 156 1.07 -5.29 -7.81
N THR A 157 1.34 -5.76 -6.60
CA THR A 157 0.65 -6.89 -6.01
C THR A 157 -0.32 -6.49 -4.89
N PHE A 158 -0.35 -5.19 -4.53
CA PHE A 158 -1.21 -4.68 -3.47
C PHE A 158 -2.71 -4.82 -3.77
N SER A 159 -3.08 -4.73 -5.04
CA SER A 159 -4.46 -4.89 -5.47
C SER A 159 -4.53 -5.64 -6.81
N ASN A 160 -5.71 -6.14 -7.17
CA ASN A 160 -5.92 -6.72 -8.51
C ASN A 160 -5.97 -5.66 -9.63
N GLN A 161 -5.81 -4.40 -9.28
CA GLN A 161 -5.79 -3.30 -10.24
C GLN A 161 -4.38 -3.11 -10.78
N LYS A 162 -4.29 -2.70 -12.04
CA LYS A 162 -3.03 -2.35 -12.66
C LYS A 162 -2.39 -1.15 -11.96
N SER A 163 -1.14 -1.31 -11.54
CA SER A 163 -0.35 -0.28 -10.88
C SER A 163 0.08 0.83 -11.85
N TRP A 164 0.51 1.97 -11.33
CA TRP A 164 1.05 3.04 -12.16
C TRP A 164 2.38 2.67 -12.85
N PRO A 165 3.32 1.87 -12.26
CA PRO A 165 4.50 1.40 -12.98
C PRO A 165 4.14 0.52 -14.19
N SER A 166 3.15 -0.36 -14.05
CA SER A 166 2.64 -1.17 -15.15
C SER A 166 2.07 -0.30 -16.28
N PHE A 167 1.29 0.74 -15.96
CA PHE A 167 0.80 1.70 -16.96
C PHE A 167 1.93 2.52 -17.58
N LEU A 168 2.96 2.88 -16.82
CA LEU A 168 4.13 3.57 -17.37
C LEU A 168 4.81 2.70 -18.44
N SER A 169 5.00 1.41 -18.16
CA SER A 169 5.53 0.46 -19.13
C SER A 169 4.68 0.41 -20.40
N GLU A 170 3.35 0.39 -20.30
CA GLU A 170 2.47 0.44 -21.47
C GLU A 170 2.59 1.73 -22.28
N ILE A 171 2.74 2.87 -21.59
CA ILE A 171 2.92 4.18 -22.24
C ILE A 171 4.24 4.18 -23.02
N LEU A 172 5.31 3.66 -22.43
CA LEU A 172 6.62 3.54 -23.09
C LEU A 172 6.55 2.58 -24.29
N LYS A 173 5.91 1.41 -24.12
CA LYS A 173 5.70 0.43 -25.20
C LYS A 173 4.93 1.03 -26.38
N LYS A 174 3.85 1.76 -26.13
CA LYS A 174 3.06 2.44 -27.17
C LYS A 174 3.86 3.49 -27.96
N ARG A 175 4.99 3.93 -27.44
CA ARG A 175 5.92 4.88 -28.06
C ARG A 175 7.17 4.21 -28.62
N ASN A 176 7.18 2.88 -28.66
CA ASN A 176 8.31 2.05 -29.11
C ASN A 176 9.61 2.28 -28.33
N ILE A 177 9.54 2.79 -27.09
CA ILE A 177 10.71 2.97 -26.24
C ILE A 177 11.06 1.62 -25.60
N SER A 178 12.23 1.09 -25.97
CA SER A 178 12.77 -0.15 -25.40
C SER A 178 13.14 0.05 -23.94
N HIS A 179 12.59 -0.75 -23.02
CA HIS A 179 12.75 -0.52 -21.57
C HIS A 179 12.62 -1.77 -20.71
N ALA A 180 13.17 -1.68 -19.51
CA ALA A 180 12.85 -2.55 -18.37
C ALA A 180 12.60 -1.67 -17.13
N ILE A 181 11.41 -1.81 -16.53
CA ILE A 181 11.04 -1.19 -15.27
C ILE A 181 11.16 -2.23 -14.17
N TYR A 182 12.04 -2.00 -13.22
CA TYR A 182 12.21 -2.79 -12.00
C TYR A 182 11.36 -2.16 -10.89
N ASN A 183 10.12 -2.63 -10.73
CA ASN A 183 9.23 -2.11 -9.70
C ASN A 183 9.49 -2.79 -8.35
N GLY A 184 10.16 -2.07 -7.46
CA GLY A 184 10.48 -2.45 -6.08
C GLY A 184 9.55 -1.83 -5.03
N GLY A 185 8.36 -1.33 -5.42
CA GLY A 185 7.34 -0.88 -4.48
C GLY A 185 6.80 -2.04 -3.66
N ILE A 186 6.72 -1.90 -2.33
CA ILE A 186 6.27 -2.95 -1.40
C ILE A 186 5.33 -2.33 -0.36
N VAL A 187 4.22 -3.00 -0.09
CA VAL A 187 3.23 -2.55 0.90
C VAL A 187 3.88 -2.20 2.24
N GLY A 188 3.52 -1.04 2.81
CA GLY A 188 4.01 -0.58 4.11
C GLY A 188 5.44 -0.03 4.13
N TYR A 189 6.17 -0.01 3.02
CA TYR A 189 7.47 0.67 2.95
C TYR A 189 7.29 2.17 3.08
N ASN A 190 8.16 2.78 3.86
CA ASN A 190 8.36 4.23 3.93
C ASN A 190 9.67 4.62 3.23
N SER A 191 9.98 5.90 3.18
CA SER A 191 11.17 6.41 2.49
C SER A 191 12.50 5.85 3.03
N SER A 192 12.55 5.37 4.26
CA SER A 192 13.76 4.76 4.83
C SER A 192 14.04 3.38 4.25
N GLN A 193 13.01 2.54 4.04
CA GLN A 193 13.18 1.27 3.33
C GLN A 193 13.53 1.50 1.86
N GLU A 194 12.94 2.54 1.23
CA GLU A 194 13.27 2.93 -0.13
C GLU A 194 14.74 3.36 -0.25
N LEU A 195 15.25 4.14 0.71
CA LEU A 195 16.66 4.53 0.79
C LEU A 195 17.58 3.31 0.94
N LEU A 196 17.30 2.42 1.89
CA LEU A 196 18.09 1.21 2.11
C LEU A 196 18.08 0.32 0.86
N LYS A 197 16.93 0.17 0.19
CA LYS A 197 16.80 -0.57 -1.06
C LYS A 197 17.60 0.11 -2.18
N THR A 198 17.60 1.43 -2.27
CA THR A 198 18.40 2.17 -3.25
C THR A 198 19.89 1.99 -2.99
N ILE A 199 20.37 2.07 -1.74
CA ILE A 199 21.78 1.82 -1.38
C ILE A 199 22.21 0.42 -1.82
N ARG A 200 21.37 -0.59 -1.56
CA ARG A 200 21.71 -1.99 -1.86
C ARG A 200 21.72 -2.29 -3.34
N ASP A 201 20.71 -1.81 -4.08
CA ASP A 201 20.36 -2.37 -5.37
C ASP A 201 20.78 -1.51 -6.57
N VAL A 202 21.00 -0.20 -6.41
CA VAL A 202 21.27 0.70 -7.54
C VAL A 202 22.55 0.36 -8.30
N ASN A 203 23.61 -0.04 -7.60
CA ASN A 203 24.89 -0.42 -8.22
C ASN A 203 24.84 -1.79 -8.90
N ILE A 204 23.88 -2.65 -8.52
CA ILE A 204 23.66 -3.97 -9.11
C ILE A 204 22.81 -3.84 -10.38
N LEU A 205 21.69 -3.14 -10.30
CA LEU A 205 20.76 -2.94 -11.41
C LEU A 205 21.32 -1.99 -12.48
N LYS A 206 22.17 -1.03 -12.05
CA LYS A 206 22.72 0.05 -12.90
C LYS A 206 21.60 0.70 -13.75
N PRO A 207 20.57 1.26 -13.10
CA PRO A 207 19.48 1.91 -13.80
C PRO A 207 19.96 3.24 -14.42
N HIS A 208 19.33 3.66 -15.52
CA HIS A 208 19.48 5.01 -16.06
C HIS A 208 18.67 6.02 -15.25
N ILE A 209 17.55 5.58 -14.67
CA ILE A 209 16.62 6.41 -13.91
C ILE A 209 16.20 5.67 -12.64
N VAL A 210 16.20 6.39 -11.52
CA VAL A 210 15.60 5.95 -10.24
C VAL A 210 14.41 6.84 -9.94
N ILE A 211 13.26 6.23 -9.63
CA ILE A 211 12.02 6.93 -9.25
C ILE A 211 11.57 6.44 -7.88
N SER A 212 11.34 7.37 -6.95
CA SER A 212 10.64 7.10 -5.70
C SER A 212 9.30 7.84 -5.71
N TYR A 213 8.19 7.11 -5.54
CA TYR A 213 6.84 7.66 -5.42
C TYR A 213 6.25 7.26 -4.08
N SER A 214 6.27 8.18 -3.11
CA SER A 214 5.95 7.87 -1.73
C SER A 214 5.61 9.10 -0.88
N GLY A 215 5.53 8.90 0.43
CA GLY A 215 5.34 9.92 1.46
C GLY A 215 4.31 9.54 2.52
N ILE A 216 3.17 8.95 2.14
CA ILE A 216 2.08 8.73 3.09
C ILE A 216 2.51 7.89 4.29
N ASN A 217 3.31 6.85 4.11
CA ASN A 217 3.78 6.00 5.19
C ASN A 217 4.73 6.73 6.16
N ASP A 218 5.47 7.72 5.67
CA ASP A 218 6.29 8.61 6.51
C ASP A 218 5.40 9.57 7.31
N PHE A 219 4.27 10.02 6.73
CA PHE A 219 3.41 11.06 7.31
C PHE A 219 2.58 10.59 8.50
N TYR A 220 2.49 9.28 8.73
CA TYR A 220 1.94 8.73 9.97
C TYR A 220 2.84 8.99 11.19
N ARG A 221 4.07 9.48 11.01
CA ARG A 221 4.95 9.79 12.11
C ARG A 221 4.37 10.86 13.02
N GLY A 222 4.33 10.56 14.32
CA GLY A 222 3.69 11.38 15.34
C GLY A 222 2.24 10.99 15.64
N THR A 223 1.68 10.02 14.89
CA THR A 223 0.39 9.40 15.24
C THR A 223 0.62 8.21 16.18
N ASN A 224 -0.44 7.76 16.87
CA ASN A 224 -0.40 6.54 17.68
C ASN A 224 -0.13 5.25 16.85
N ASP A 225 -0.30 5.33 15.53
CA ASP A 225 -0.05 4.23 14.61
C ASP A 225 1.42 4.13 14.17
N PHE A 226 2.25 5.11 14.55
CA PHE A 226 3.63 5.20 14.11
C PHE A 226 4.62 5.01 15.26
N ILE A 227 5.64 4.20 15.04
CA ILE A 227 6.62 3.89 16.07
C ILE A 227 8.07 4.21 15.66
N HIS A 228 8.51 3.90 14.43
CA HIS A 228 9.94 4.04 14.10
C HIS A 228 10.20 4.51 12.66
N PRO A 229 11.12 5.51 12.45
CA PRO A 229 11.37 6.07 11.11
C PRO A 229 12.05 5.11 10.14
N TYR A 230 12.79 4.12 10.65
CA TYR A 230 13.57 3.18 9.83
C TYR A 230 12.99 1.76 9.80
N ILE A 231 11.89 1.52 10.49
CA ILE A 231 11.24 0.20 10.53
C ILE A 231 9.94 0.29 9.75
N PRO A 232 9.66 -0.67 8.85
CA PRO A 232 8.40 -0.70 8.13
C PRO A 232 7.19 -0.67 9.07
N LEU A 233 6.12 0.00 8.64
CA LEU A 233 4.93 0.25 9.44
C LEU A 233 4.36 -1.03 10.09
N HIS A 234 4.31 -2.14 9.35
CA HIS A 234 3.82 -3.42 9.87
C HIS A 234 4.70 -4.00 11.00
N ILE A 235 6.02 -3.87 10.87
CA ILE A 235 6.96 -4.36 11.90
C ILE A 235 6.86 -3.46 13.12
N SER A 236 6.82 -2.15 12.93
CA SER A 236 6.65 -1.18 14.02
C SER A 236 5.40 -1.48 14.84
N LYS A 237 4.28 -1.68 14.19
CA LYS A 237 2.98 -1.86 14.85
C LYS A 237 2.82 -3.21 15.57
N ASN A 238 3.41 -4.28 15.03
CA ASN A 238 3.14 -5.63 15.48
C ASN A 238 4.29 -6.27 16.26
N ILE A 239 5.53 -5.94 15.95
CA ILE A 239 6.71 -6.62 16.50
C ILE A 239 7.36 -5.81 17.61
N ILE A 240 7.47 -4.49 17.48
CA ILE A 240 8.12 -3.66 18.50
C ILE A 240 7.44 -3.78 19.87
N PRO A 241 6.11 -3.72 20.01
CA PRO A 241 5.46 -3.91 21.31
C PRO A 241 5.74 -5.28 21.95
N ILE A 242 5.94 -6.32 21.13
CA ILE A 242 6.31 -7.66 21.62
C ILE A 242 7.76 -7.65 22.16
N ILE A 243 8.67 -7.00 21.44
CA ILE A 243 10.07 -6.87 21.85
C ILE A 243 10.14 -6.06 23.17
N GLU A 244 9.47 -4.92 23.25
CA GLU A 244 9.45 -4.07 24.46
C GLU A 244 8.90 -4.81 25.67
N LYS A 245 7.82 -5.55 25.51
CA LYS A 245 7.26 -6.40 26.58
C LYS A 245 8.24 -7.49 27.03
N ASN A 246 8.96 -8.11 26.10
CA ASN A 246 9.92 -9.16 26.43
C ASN A 246 11.20 -8.60 27.08
N ILE A 247 11.66 -7.41 26.68
CA ILE A 247 12.78 -6.73 27.35
C ILE A 247 12.41 -6.47 28.81
N ALA A 248 11.24 -5.91 29.11
CA ALA A 248 10.79 -5.67 30.47
C ALA A 248 10.76 -6.95 31.33
N THR A 249 10.32 -8.09 30.77
CA THR A 249 10.29 -9.38 31.48
C THR A 249 11.68 -10.00 31.70
N VAL A 250 12.67 -9.67 30.87
CA VAL A 250 14.07 -10.13 31.02
C VAL A 250 14.78 -9.30 32.09
N GLU A 251 14.50 -8.02 32.21
CA GLU A 251 15.03 -7.16 33.28
C GLU A 251 14.61 -7.64 34.69
N GLU A 252 13.35 -8.05 34.85
CA GLU A 252 12.86 -8.60 36.12
C GLU A 252 13.55 -9.92 36.52
N LYS A 253 14.07 -10.69 35.56
CA LYS A 253 14.69 -12.00 35.80
C LYS A 253 16.22 -11.99 35.93
N ASN A 254 16.90 -10.95 35.43
CA ASN A 254 18.37 -10.94 35.30
C ASN A 254 19.07 -9.97 36.28
N THR A 255 18.71 -9.99 37.56
CA THR A 255 19.44 -9.22 38.58
C THR A 255 20.89 -9.71 38.84
N ASN A 256 21.35 -10.78 38.17
CA ASN A 256 22.65 -11.42 38.47
C ASN A 256 23.55 -11.72 37.25
N SER A 257 23.27 -11.23 36.04
CA SER A 257 24.16 -11.47 34.89
C SER A 257 24.89 -10.19 34.48
N ASN A 258 26.23 -10.25 34.40
CA ASN A 258 27.09 -9.20 33.84
C ASN A 258 27.00 -9.04 32.31
N MET A 259 25.98 -9.60 31.65
CA MET A 259 25.71 -9.39 30.23
C MET A 259 24.88 -8.14 30.07
N CYS A 260 25.43 -7.16 29.37
CA CYS A 260 24.73 -5.94 28.98
C CYS A 260 23.65 -6.29 27.95
N SER A 261 22.43 -6.57 28.42
CA SER A 261 21.26 -6.69 27.53
C SER A 261 20.74 -5.28 27.20
N PRO A 262 20.38 -5.00 25.94
CA PRO A 262 19.74 -3.73 25.62
C PRO A 262 18.40 -3.60 26.37
N THR A 263 18.31 -2.57 27.20
CA THR A 263 17.15 -2.32 28.09
C THR A 263 16.07 -1.46 27.47
N LYS A 264 16.34 -0.89 26.29
CA LYS A 264 15.34 -0.06 25.56
C LYS A 264 15.69 0.02 24.07
N ILE A 265 14.66 0.30 23.27
CA ILE A 265 14.82 0.54 21.84
C ILE A 265 15.28 1.99 21.63
N GLY A 266 16.46 2.16 21.04
CA GLY A 266 16.96 3.47 20.63
C GLY A 266 16.40 3.88 19.26
N TYR A 267 15.83 5.08 19.16
CA TYR A 267 15.22 5.57 17.92
C TYR A 267 16.14 6.48 17.08
N GLY A 268 17.37 6.70 17.54
CA GLY A 268 18.35 7.55 16.86
C GLY A 268 18.04 9.05 16.95
N LEU A 269 18.95 9.86 16.40
CA LEU A 269 18.85 11.33 16.44
C LEU A 269 17.69 11.90 15.64
N GLU A 270 17.24 11.20 14.59
CA GLU A 270 16.12 11.63 13.75
C GLU A 270 14.74 11.36 14.40
N SER A 271 14.71 10.76 15.59
CA SER A 271 13.46 10.50 16.30
C SER A 271 12.61 11.77 16.56
N CYS A 272 13.24 12.93 16.66
CA CYS A 272 12.56 14.22 16.87
C CYS A 272 12.04 14.86 15.56
N ASN A 273 12.45 14.35 14.39
CA ASN A 273 12.06 14.94 13.12
C ASN A 273 10.62 14.58 12.75
N SER A 274 9.92 15.48 12.06
CA SER A 274 8.62 15.20 11.46
C SER A 274 8.75 14.20 10.32
N GLY A 275 7.66 13.46 10.02
CA GLY A 275 7.62 12.53 8.89
C GLY A 275 7.91 13.21 7.54
N GLY A 276 7.41 14.43 7.36
CA GLY A 276 7.69 15.23 6.16
C GLY A 276 9.17 15.58 5.99
N LEU A 277 9.87 15.90 7.09
CA LEU A 277 11.31 16.19 7.05
C LEU A 277 12.12 14.91 6.79
N ILE A 278 11.77 13.79 7.42
CA ILE A 278 12.45 12.50 7.17
C ILE A 278 12.29 12.08 5.71
N TRP A 279 11.08 12.13 5.17
CA TRP A 279 10.83 11.85 3.78
C TRP A 279 11.72 12.70 2.86
N TYR A 280 11.74 14.01 3.04
CA TYR A 280 12.57 14.92 2.26
C TYR A 280 14.07 14.60 2.35
N ASN A 281 14.59 14.36 3.56
CA ASN A 281 15.99 14.00 3.77
C ASN A 281 16.33 12.69 3.05
N ASN A 282 15.46 11.71 3.08
CA ASN A 282 15.66 10.44 2.41
C ASN A 282 15.62 10.59 0.87
N MET A 283 14.71 11.42 0.33
CA MET A 283 14.73 11.76 -1.11
C MET A 283 16.06 12.38 -1.51
N THR A 284 16.59 13.32 -0.71
CA THR A 284 17.89 13.98 -0.96
C THR A 284 19.04 12.96 -0.92
N ARG A 285 19.02 12.02 0.03
CA ARG A 285 20.03 10.95 0.13
C ARG A 285 19.95 9.99 -1.06
N MET A 286 18.76 9.54 -1.43
CA MET A 286 18.56 8.67 -2.61
C MET A 286 19.02 9.35 -3.88
N ARG A 287 18.76 10.66 -4.03
CA ARG A 287 19.28 11.47 -5.14
C ARG A 287 20.80 11.44 -5.20
N ALA A 288 21.49 11.71 -4.08
CA ALA A 288 22.94 11.71 -4.03
C ALA A 288 23.54 10.37 -4.43
N ILE A 289 22.95 9.26 -3.96
CA ILE A 289 23.38 7.90 -4.29
C ILE A 289 23.16 7.62 -5.79
N SER A 290 21.98 7.93 -6.30
CA SER A 290 21.62 7.69 -7.70
C SER A 290 22.54 8.45 -8.65
N VAL A 291 22.80 9.73 -8.36
CA VAL A 291 23.69 10.57 -9.17
C VAL A 291 25.13 10.04 -9.13
N ASN A 292 25.62 9.59 -7.98
CA ASN A 292 26.94 8.95 -7.87
C ASN A 292 27.05 7.70 -8.76
N GLU A 293 25.98 6.94 -8.88
CA GLU A 293 25.86 5.77 -9.77
C GLU A 293 25.48 6.12 -11.21
N LYS A 294 25.56 7.41 -11.58
CA LYS A 294 25.25 7.96 -12.93
C LYS A 294 23.79 7.78 -13.36
N ALA A 295 22.88 7.58 -12.42
CA ALA A 295 21.45 7.53 -12.67
C ALA A 295 20.79 8.89 -12.39
N SER A 296 19.81 9.28 -13.21
CA SER A 296 18.92 10.38 -12.88
C SER A 296 17.95 9.97 -11.78
N PHE A 297 17.65 10.89 -10.86
CA PHE A 297 16.73 10.64 -9.75
C PHE A 297 15.46 11.48 -9.88
N TYR A 298 14.32 10.86 -9.52
CA TYR A 298 13.02 11.51 -9.41
C TYR A 298 12.38 11.12 -8.06
N GLY A 299 12.50 12.00 -7.06
CA GLY A 299 11.72 11.91 -5.83
C GLY A 299 10.36 12.53 -6.05
N ILE A 300 9.28 11.79 -5.82
CA ILE A 300 7.92 12.25 -6.12
C ILE A 300 7.05 12.16 -4.89
N LEU A 301 6.61 13.32 -4.38
CA LEU A 301 5.58 13.40 -3.37
C LEU A 301 4.26 12.89 -3.96
N GLN A 302 3.74 11.80 -3.38
CA GLN A 302 2.53 11.16 -3.87
C GLN A 302 1.28 12.00 -3.62
N ALA A 303 0.31 11.87 -4.53
CA ALA A 303 -1.02 12.41 -4.33
C ALA A 303 -1.82 11.60 -3.30
N THR A 304 -2.65 12.28 -2.53
CA THR A 304 -3.55 11.72 -1.52
C THR A 304 -4.91 12.43 -1.58
N VAL A 305 -5.89 11.96 -0.84
CA VAL A 305 -7.18 12.67 -0.70
C VAL A 305 -7.04 14.05 -0.05
N PHE A 306 -5.90 14.32 0.59
CA PHE A 306 -5.59 15.61 1.23
C PHE A 306 -4.88 16.59 0.29
N SER A 307 -4.60 16.16 -0.94
CA SER A 307 -3.97 16.99 -1.97
C SER A 307 -4.86 18.17 -2.34
N ASP A 308 -4.25 19.32 -2.61
CA ASP A 308 -4.97 20.55 -2.88
C ASP A 308 -5.90 20.45 -4.10
N GLY A 309 -7.14 20.87 -3.90
CA GLY A 309 -8.17 20.89 -4.94
C GLY A 309 -8.74 19.53 -5.32
N TYR A 310 -8.40 18.43 -4.61
CA TYR A 310 -9.12 17.16 -4.79
C TYR A 310 -10.56 17.28 -4.25
N LEU A 311 -11.53 16.79 -5.03
CA LEU A 311 -12.94 16.82 -4.63
C LEU A 311 -13.28 15.54 -3.83
N LEU A 312 -13.07 15.62 -2.52
CA LEU A 312 -13.31 14.49 -1.62
C LEU A 312 -14.79 14.15 -1.52
N ASP A 313 -15.13 12.92 -1.85
CA ASP A 313 -16.49 12.40 -1.70
C ASP A 313 -16.86 12.31 -0.21
N PRO A 314 -18.08 12.75 0.21
CA PRO A 314 -18.51 12.72 1.61
C PRO A 314 -18.50 11.31 2.24
N ILE A 315 -18.77 10.27 1.45
CA ILE A 315 -18.74 8.88 1.93
C ILE A 315 -17.30 8.46 2.20
N LEU A 316 -16.38 8.80 1.30
CA LEU A 316 -14.96 8.53 1.48
C LEU A 316 -14.41 9.32 2.67
N ASP A 317 -14.79 10.60 2.86
CA ASP A 317 -14.39 11.39 4.05
C ASP A 317 -14.87 10.71 5.35
N LYS A 318 -16.13 10.29 5.39
CA LYS A 318 -16.66 9.55 6.55
C LYS A 318 -15.90 8.25 6.80
N TYR A 319 -15.58 7.49 5.75
CA TYR A 319 -14.82 6.25 5.87
C TYR A 319 -13.41 6.52 6.43
N ILE A 320 -12.70 7.53 5.94
CA ILE A 320 -11.37 7.92 6.41
C ILE A 320 -11.41 8.31 7.89
N ARG A 321 -12.42 9.07 8.33
CA ARG A 321 -12.62 9.47 9.75
C ARG A 321 -12.97 8.31 10.67
N LEU A 322 -13.50 7.21 10.14
CA LEU A 322 -13.70 5.98 10.90
C LEU A 322 -12.40 5.17 11.08
N GLN A 323 -11.46 5.32 10.15
CA GLN A 323 -10.17 4.61 10.19
C GLN A 323 -9.12 5.35 11.02
N HIS A 324 -9.18 6.68 11.07
CA HIS A 324 -8.16 7.53 11.66
C HIS A 324 -8.79 8.55 12.61
N SER A 325 -8.14 8.77 13.76
CA SER A 325 -8.54 9.87 14.64
C SER A 325 -8.33 11.24 13.97
N GLN A 326 -9.08 12.24 14.38
CA GLN A 326 -8.90 13.61 13.86
C GLN A 326 -7.49 14.13 14.11
N GLU A 327 -6.88 13.77 15.24
CA GLU A 327 -5.49 14.10 15.55
C GLU A 327 -4.52 13.49 14.56
N ALA A 328 -4.65 12.19 14.26
CA ALA A 328 -3.83 11.51 13.24
C ALA A 328 -3.96 12.16 11.85
N LEU A 329 -5.18 12.51 11.45
CA LEU A 329 -5.41 13.21 10.18
C LEU A 329 -4.76 14.59 10.14
N ASN A 330 -4.75 15.32 11.25
CA ASN A 330 -4.09 16.63 11.34
C ASN A 330 -2.57 16.48 11.22
N ILE A 331 -1.98 15.48 11.88
CA ILE A 331 -0.54 15.19 11.82
C ILE A 331 -0.14 14.82 10.37
N ILE A 332 -0.90 13.95 9.70
CA ILE A 332 -0.64 13.58 8.32
C ILE A 332 -0.66 14.82 7.41
N LYS A 333 -1.69 15.66 7.52
CA LYS A 333 -1.81 16.89 6.73
C LYS A 333 -0.65 17.87 6.99
N GLU A 334 -0.21 17.98 8.23
CA GLU A 334 0.92 18.84 8.57
C GLU A 334 2.23 18.30 7.97
N ASN A 335 2.47 17.00 8.01
CA ASN A 335 3.62 16.36 7.37
C ASN A 335 3.63 16.56 5.84
N ILE A 336 2.45 16.49 5.20
CA ILE A 336 2.31 16.83 3.77
C ILE A 336 2.75 18.27 3.51
N LYS A 337 2.23 19.25 4.28
CA LYS A 337 2.59 20.66 4.15
C LYS A 337 4.08 20.92 4.36
N ILE A 338 4.70 20.23 5.33
CA ILE A 338 6.16 20.31 5.55
C ILE A 338 6.89 19.84 4.31
N SER A 339 6.54 18.68 3.76
CA SER A 339 7.15 18.15 2.54
C SER A 339 6.98 19.12 1.35
N GLN A 340 5.77 19.65 1.15
CA GLN A 340 5.48 20.64 0.10
C GLN A 340 6.39 21.88 0.19
N LYS A 341 6.58 22.41 1.41
CA LYS A 341 7.46 23.56 1.63
C LYS A 341 8.92 23.24 1.32
N LEU A 342 9.40 22.06 1.72
CA LEU A 342 10.78 21.64 1.55
C LEU A 342 11.16 21.38 0.09
N ILE A 343 10.21 20.95 -0.75
CA ILE A 343 10.48 20.67 -2.16
C ILE A 343 10.36 21.88 -3.08
N VAL A 344 9.91 23.03 -2.57
CA VAL A 344 9.83 24.26 -3.38
C VAL A 344 11.23 24.59 -3.90
N ASN A 345 11.35 24.77 -5.22
CA ASN A 345 12.61 25.06 -5.93
C ASN A 345 13.69 23.96 -5.82
N GLN A 346 13.34 22.77 -5.40
CA GLN A 346 14.28 21.64 -5.41
C GLN A 346 14.36 21.03 -6.81
N LYS A 347 15.59 20.72 -7.23
CA LYS A 347 15.83 19.96 -8.44
C LYS A 347 15.63 18.46 -8.15
N ASP A 348 15.00 17.77 -9.07
CA ASP A 348 14.83 16.30 -9.05
C ASP A 348 13.92 15.76 -7.91
N ILE A 349 13.22 16.66 -7.18
CA ILE A 349 12.16 16.29 -6.24
C ILE A 349 10.89 17.06 -6.62
N TYR A 350 9.82 16.35 -6.89
CA TYR A 350 8.60 16.86 -7.50
C TYR A 350 7.37 16.54 -6.64
N SER A 351 6.26 17.23 -6.88
CA SER A 351 4.96 16.87 -6.36
C SER A 351 4.01 16.49 -7.50
N LEU A 352 3.33 15.36 -7.36
CA LEU A 352 2.19 14.99 -8.20
C LEU A 352 0.86 15.20 -7.49
N GLU A 353 0.82 15.90 -6.37
CA GLU A 353 -0.42 16.12 -5.60
C GLU A 353 -1.52 16.78 -6.42
N ASN A 354 -1.18 17.72 -7.31
CA ASN A 354 -2.14 18.43 -8.14
C ASN A 354 -2.66 17.62 -9.33
N ILE A 355 -2.19 16.38 -9.54
CA ILE A 355 -2.62 15.57 -10.69
C ILE A 355 -4.12 15.24 -10.66
N PHE A 356 -4.71 15.24 -9.47
CA PHE A 356 -6.14 14.97 -9.26
C PHE A 356 -6.94 16.20 -8.92
N ARG A 357 -6.39 17.40 -9.15
CA ARG A 357 -7.10 18.65 -8.90
C ARG A 357 -8.42 18.70 -9.68
N TYR A 358 -9.50 19.06 -8.99
CA TYR A 358 -10.88 19.05 -9.50
C TYR A 358 -11.38 17.68 -10.00
N LYS A 359 -10.74 16.59 -9.57
CA LYS A 359 -11.23 15.22 -9.82
C LYS A 359 -11.94 14.69 -8.58
N LYS A 360 -12.81 13.72 -8.80
CA LYS A 360 -13.51 12.94 -7.78
C LYS A 360 -13.45 11.46 -8.16
N ASP A 361 -13.79 10.58 -7.24
CA ASP A 361 -13.87 9.13 -7.46
C ASP A 361 -12.54 8.49 -7.93
N ILE A 362 -11.41 9.12 -7.56
CA ILE A 362 -10.07 8.61 -7.87
C ILE A 362 -9.56 7.70 -6.76
N PHE A 363 -9.74 8.10 -5.51
CA PHE A 363 -9.28 7.35 -4.36
C PHE A 363 -10.40 6.48 -3.78
N TYR A 364 -10.05 5.31 -3.22
CA TYR A 364 -10.96 4.45 -2.46
C TYR A 364 -10.61 4.38 -0.96
N ASP A 365 -9.49 4.97 -0.56
CA ASP A 365 -9.15 5.31 0.82
C ASP A 365 -8.35 6.63 0.83
N HIS A 366 -7.56 6.89 1.87
CA HIS A 366 -6.84 8.17 2.01
C HIS A 366 -5.68 8.34 1.02
N CYS A 367 -5.20 7.27 0.36
CA CYS A 367 -4.02 7.34 -0.54
C CYS A 367 -4.04 6.38 -1.74
N HIS A 368 -4.82 5.31 -1.70
CA HIS A 368 -4.83 4.34 -2.79
C HIS A 368 -5.83 4.72 -3.88
N CYS A 369 -5.35 4.65 -5.12
CA CYS A 369 -6.10 5.08 -6.29
C CYS A 369 -6.83 3.93 -6.98
N SER A 370 -7.92 4.28 -7.66
CA SER A 370 -8.51 3.45 -8.71
C SER A 370 -7.53 3.23 -9.87
N GLU A 371 -7.83 2.29 -10.74
CA GLU A 371 -7.03 2.02 -11.94
C GLU A 371 -6.88 3.28 -12.83
N ASN A 372 -7.94 4.07 -12.96
CA ASN A 372 -7.88 5.37 -13.66
C ASN A 372 -6.91 6.34 -12.96
N GLY A 373 -6.89 6.38 -11.64
CA GLY A 373 -5.93 7.18 -10.88
C GLY A 373 -4.49 6.73 -11.13
N ASN A 374 -4.23 5.43 -11.11
CA ASN A 374 -2.92 4.87 -11.43
C ASN A 374 -2.46 5.22 -12.86
N TYR A 375 -3.38 5.18 -13.84
CA TYR A 375 -3.07 5.63 -15.20
C TYR A 375 -2.72 7.12 -15.27
N MET A 376 -3.43 7.97 -14.52
CA MET A 376 -3.11 9.40 -14.46
C MET A 376 -1.74 9.65 -13.82
N ILE A 377 -1.38 8.94 -12.73
CA ILE A 377 -0.06 9.01 -12.12
C ILE A 377 1.01 8.62 -13.14
N ALA A 378 0.83 7.50 -13.86
CA ALA A 378 1.77 7.07 -14.89
C ALA A 378 1.99 8.14 -15.98
N LYS A 379 0.93 8.82 -16.43
CA LYS A 379 1.03 9.95 -17.37
C LYS A 379 1.79 11.13 -16.79
N GLY A 380 1.56 11.44 -15.51
CA GLY A 380 2.29 12.50 -14.79
C GLY A 380 3.79 12.20 -14.70
N VAL A 381 4.13 10.97 -14.29
CA VAL A 381 5.52 10.50 -14.25
C VAL A 381 6.14 10.52 -15.65
N PHE A 382 5.45 10.00 -16.66
CA PHE A 382 5.93 10.04 -18.03
C PHE A 382 6.27 11.47 -18.49
N LYS A 383 5.40 12.46 -18.18
CA LYS A 383 5.65 13.87 -18.51
C LYS A 383 6.93 14.41 -17.84
N LEU A 384 7.21 14.00 -16.58
CA LEU A 384 8.47 14.37 -15.92
C LEU A 384 9.68 13.78 -16.65
N LEU A 385 9.59 12.52 -17.10
CA LEU A 385 10.67 11.81 -17.79
C LEU A 385 11.01 12.40 -19.14
N THR A 386 10.08 12.98 -19.89
CA THR A 386 10.32 13.55 -21.23
C THR A 386 11.35 14.66 -21.26
N ASN A 387 11.65 15.28 -20.12
CA ASN A 387 12.69 16.31 -19.99
C ASN A 387 14.06 15.74 -19.61
N ASN A 388 14.17 14.44 -19.37
CA ASN A 388 15.40 13.77 -18.94
C ASN A 388 16.30 13.42 -20.13
N GLU A 389 17.60 13.66 -20.00
CA GLU A 389 18.58 13.38 -21.06
C GLU A 389 18.68 11.87 -21.38
N HIS A 390 18.84 11.02 -20.35
CA HIS A 390 18.85 9.57 -20.55
C HIS A 390 17.59 9.11 -21.26
N PHE A 391 16.42 9.62 -20.86
CA PHE A 391 15.15 9.24 -21.49
C PHE A 391 15.10 9.64 -22.97
N ARG A 392 15.59 10.84 -23.32
CA ARG A 392 15.61 11.32 -24.70
C ARG A 392 16.49 10.45 -25.60
N ASN A 393 17.64 9.97 -25.12
CA ASN A 393 18.53 9.10 -25.89
C ASN A 393 17.84 7.81 -26.35
N PHE A 394 16.89 7.28 -25.54
CA PHE A 394 16.13 6.09 -25.91
C PHE A 394 14.84 6.41 -26.71
N SER A 395 14.33 7.66 -26.65
CA SER A 395 13.11 8.07 -27.34
C SER A 395 13.34 8.53 -28.81
N THR A 396 14.58 8.80 -29.19
CA THR A 396 14.94 9.27 -30.54
C THR A 396 15.39 8.15 -31.48
N ILE A 397 15.51 6.90 -30.99
CA ILE A 397 15.99 5.74 -31.74
C ILE A 397 14.83 4.98 -32.43
N SER A 398 13.60 5.47 -32.32
CA SER A 398 12.39 4.83 -32.89
C SER A 398 11.93 5.49 -34.19
#